data_74814d430c28f3a354feaba3c5eeb17f
#
_entry.id   74814d430c28f3a354feaba3c5eeb17f
#
_cell.length_a   1.000
_cell.length_b   1.000
_cell.length_c   1.000
_cell.angle_alpha   90.00
_cell.angle_beta   90.00
_cell.angle_gamma   90.00
#
_symmetry.space_group_name_H-M   'P 1'
#
loop_
_entity.id
_entity.type
_entity.pdbx_description
1 polymer ?
#
loop_
_entity_poly.entity_id
_entity_poly.type
_entity_poly.pdbx_seq_one_letter_code
_entity_poly.pdbx_strand_id
1 'polypeptide(L)'
;RPANRLTPAEGSAAALGVEVDVTSLDIMLVDLAGQELGHRRIERDLADSAPAETMAFAAREARTLLEETLPDGALFLGMGVGLPGLVSPTRLALAPNLGWRDIPHAQLLAPLADLNPIVVANEADLAAYAVAYTRPGVADGPSTFVYVSGEVGVGAGVIVDHRPMSGARAWSGEIGHMCADPNGPLCRCGARGCLEAYLGVRALAEHVGAPAGSG
;
A
#
# COMPACT_ATOMS: atom_id res chain seq x y z
N ARG A 1 16.77 34.72 22.59
CA ARG A 1 17.67 33.62 22.21
C ARG A 1 16.99 32.85 21.09
N PRO A 2 17.68 32.50 20.00
CA PRO A 2 17.10 31.63 18.99
C PRO A 2 16.78 30.27 19.65
N ALA A 3 15.56 29.76 19.45
CA ALA A 3 15.20 28.44 19.92
C ALA A 3 16.00 27.41 19.11
N ASN A 4 16.63 26.46 19.79
CA ASN A 4 17.26 25.32 19.12
C ASN A 4 16.17 24.51 18.41
N ARG A 5 16.37 24.25 17.13
CA ARG A 5 15.49 23.37 16.36
C ARG A 5 15.79 21.94 16.81
N LEU A 6 14.80 21.27 17.39
CA LEU A 6 14.89 19.85 17.69
C LEU A 6 14.59 19.06 16.41
N THR A 7 15.43 18.09 16.11
CA THR A 7 15.24 17.11 15.04
C THR A 7 15.29 15.72 15.65
N PRO A 8 14.53 14.73 15.10
CA PRO A 8 14.70 13.35 15.51
C PRO A 8 16.15 12.91 15.36
N ALA A 9 16.66 12.15 16.33
CA ALA A 9 17.99 11.55 16.20
C ALA A 9 17.89 10.37 15.22
N GLU A 10 18.80 10.32 14.25
CA GLU A 10 18.90 9.23 13.29
C GLU A 10 19.03 7.88 14.01
N GLY A 11 18.30 6.87 13.52
CA GLY A 11 18.32 5.52 14.08
C GLY A 11 17.77 5.35 15.50
N SER A 12 17.20 6.41 16.13
CA SER A 12 16.69 6.29 17.51
C SER A 12 15.32 5.63 17.63
N ALA A 13 14.52 5.72 16.58
CA ALA A 13 13.22 5.08 16.50
C ALA A 13 12.86 4.84 15.03
N ALA A 14 12.20 3.72 14.74
CA ALA A 14 11.86 3.31 13.38
C ALA A 14 10.49 2.64 13.30
N ALA A 15 9.91 2.65 12.09
CA ALA A 15 8.67 1.97 11.76
C ALA A 15 8.84 1.13 10.49
N LEU A 16 8.12 0.01 10.42
CA LEU A 16 8.03 -0.81 9.21
C LEU A 16 6.90 -0.31 8.29
N GLY A 17 7.17 -0.31 6.99
CA GLY A 17 6.17 -0.34 5.94
C GLY A 17 6.13 -1.72 5.30
N VAL A 18 4.95 -2.26 5.08
CA VAL A 18 4.74 -3.52 4.34
C VAL A 18 3.67 -3.28 3.29
N GLU A 19 3.99 -3.52 2.05
CA GLU A 19 3.05 -3.49 0.93
C GLU A 19 2.88 -4.89 0.38
N VAL A 20 1.63 -5.33 0.28
CA VAL A 20 1.26 -6.59 -0.36
C VAL A 20 0.63 -6.24 -1.70
N ASP A 21 1.39 -6.37 -2.76
CA ASP A 21 0.89 -6.25 -4.12
C ASP A 21 0.57 -7.62 -4.72
N VAL A 22 0.00 -7.64 -5.92
CA VAL A 22 -0.36 -8.88 -6.65
C VAL A 22 0.86 -9.66 -7.08
N THR A 23 1.95 -8.96 -7.37
CA THR A 23 3.18 -9.53 -7.96
C THR A 23 4.38 -9.50 -7.01
N SER A 24 4.25 -8.85 -5.86
CA SER A 24 5.36 -8.69 -4.92
C SER A 24 4.91 -8.44 -3.48
N LEU A 25 5.85 -8.65 -2.59
CA LEU A 25 5.82 -8.16 -1.22
C LEU A 25 6.98 -7.17 -1.06
N ASP A 26 6.68 -5.96 -0.63
CA ASP A 26 7.65 -4.90 -0.40
C ASP A 26 7.69 -4.54 1.09
N ILE A 27 8.88 -4.50 1.70
CA ILE A 27 9.05 -4.26 3.13
C ILE A 27 10.19 -3.28 3.33
N MET A 28 9.94 -2.20 4.08
CA MET A 28 10.92 -1.17 4.33
C MET A 28 10.92 -0.77 5.81
N LEU A 29 12.10 -0.63 6.41
CA LEU A 29 12.28 -0.02 7.73
C LEU A 29 12.80 1.41 7.56
N VAL A 30 12.08 2.38 8.11
CA VAL A 30 12.41 3.81 8.01
C VAL A 30 12.47 4.41 9.41
N ASP A 31 13.47 5.23 9.70
CA ASP A 31 13.56 5.96 10.96
C ASP A 31 12.75 7.27 10.97
N LEU A 32 12.64 7.92 12.13
CA LEU A 32 11.92 9.20 12.26
C LEU A 32 12.62 10.37 11.55
N ALA A 33 13.87 10.23 11.13
CA ALA A 33 14.58 11.21 10.31
C ALA A 33 14.27 11.04 8.81
N GLY A 34 13.60 9.93 8.43
CA GLY A 34 13.30 9.57 7.07
C GLY A 34 14.41 8.79 6.37
N GLN A 35 15.35 8.24 7.13
CA GLN A 35 16.40 7.37 6.59
C GLN A 35 15.89 5.95 6.42
N GLU A 36 16.12 5.38 5.24
CA GLU A 36 15.91 3.95 5.01
C GLU A 36 16.98 3.17 5.76
N LEU A 37 16.56 2.34 6.71
CA LEU A 37 17.43 1.47 7.49
C LEU A 37 17.55 0.08 6.86
N GLY A 38 16.53 -0.35 6.11
CA GLY A 38 16.51 -1.60 5.38
C GLY A 38 15.32 -1.70 4.46
N HIS A 39 15.51 -2.45 3.35
CA HIS A 39 14.49 -2.66 2.34
C HIS A 39 14.60 -4.08 1.78
N ARG A 40 13.45 -4.70 1.55
CA ARG A 40 13.36 -6.02 0.92
C ARG A 40 12.16 -6.07 0.00
N ARG A 41 12.40 -6.28 -1.29
CA ARG A 41 11.38 -6.57 -2.28
C ARG A 41 11.47 -8.03 -2.70
N ILE A 42 10.34 -8.73 -2.65
CA ILE A 42 10.26 -10.15 -2.97
C ILE A 42 9.22 -10.33 -4.06
N GLU A 43 9.69 -10.65 -5.25
CA GLU A 43 8.82 -10.98 -6.38
C GLU A 43 8.13 -12.32 -6.12
N ARG A 44 6.81 -12.30 -6.12
CA ARG A 44 5.97 -13.48 -5.87
C ARG A 44 4.58 -13.25 -6.41
N ASP A 45 4.09 -14.19 -7.21
CA ASP A 45 2.69 -14.16 -7.65
C ASP A 45 1.77 -14.45 -6.43
N LEU A 46 1.01 -13.44 -6.06
CA LEU A 46 0.06 -13.45 -4.96
C LEU A 46 -1.40 -13.40 -5.46
N ALA A 47 -1.60 -13.45 -6.79
CA ALA A 47 -2.93 -13.54 -7.36
C ALA A 47 -3.67 -14.77 -6.82
N ASP A 48 -4.92 -14.55 -6.39
CA ASP A 48 -5.80 -15.58 -5.81
C ASP A 48 -5.18 -16.37 -4.65
N SER A 49 -4.20 -15.76 -3.94
CA SER A 49 -3.51 -16.36 -2.80
C SER A 49 -4.38 -16.48 -1.55
N ALA A 50 -4.02 -17.40 -0.65
CA ALA A 50 -4.68 -17.52 0.66
C ALA A 50 -4.26 -16.37 1.59
N PRO A 51 -5.18 -15.53 2.10
CA PRO A 51 -4.84 -14.36 2.92
C PRO A 51 -3.97 -14.69 4.13
N ALA A 52 -4.30 -15.77 4.84
CA ALA A 52 -3.57 -16.18 6.05
C ALA A 52 -2.12 -16.58 5.74
N GLU A 53 -1.88 -17.29 4.64
CA GLU A 53 -0.55 -17.71 4.21
C GLU A 53 0.29 -16.52 3.74
N THR A 54 -0.31 -15.62 2.97
CA THR A 54 0.35 -14.40 2.50
C THR A 54 0.74 -13.50 3.67
N MET A 55 -0.16 -13.28 4.62
CA MET A 55 0.14 -12.45 5.79
C MET A 55 1.13 -13.13 6.76
N ALA A 56 1.12 -14.47 6.87
CA ALA A 56 2.15 -15.20 7.62
C ALA A 56 3.53 -15.10 6.95
N PHE A 57 3.57 -15.12 5.62
CA PHE A 57 4.79 -14.89 4.86
C PHE A 57 5.30 -13.44 5.08
N ALA A 58 4.44 -12.43 4.92
CA ALA A 58 4.79 -11.04 5.16
C ALA A 58 5.31 -10.81 6.58
N ALA A 59 4.68 -11.42 7.59
CA ALA A 59 5.09 -11.36 8.98
C ALA A 59 6.49 -11.93 9.23
N ARG A 60 6.83 -13.05 8.59
CA ARG A 60 8.16 -13.66 8.69
C ARG A 60 9.23 -12.74 8.09
N GLU A 61 9.01 -12.27 6.89
CA GLU A 61 9.96 -11.40 6.19
C GLU A 61 10.14 -10.05 6.91
N ALA A 62 9.03 -9.49 7.45
CA ALA A 62 9.07 -8.26 8.24
C ALA A 62 9.90 -8.42 9.52
N ARG A 63 9.75 -9.53 10.25
CA ARG A 63 10.58 -9.82 11.43
C ARG A 63 12.04 -9.99 11.08
N THR A 64 12.32 -10.73 10.01
CA THR A 64 13.70 -10.92 9.54
C THR A 64 14.36 -9.58 9.22
N LEU A 65 13.68 -8.70 8.46
CA LEU A 65 14.22 -7.38 8.16
C LEU A 65 14.43 -6.54 9.44
N LEU A 66 13.46 -6.58 10.36
CA LEU A 66 13.56 -5.84 11.63
C LEU A 66 14.74 -6.32 12.47
N GLU A 67 14.93 -7.64 12.59
CA GLU A 67 16.06 -8.25 13.34
C GLU A 67 17.41 -7.91 12.71
N GLU A 68 17.49 -7.82 11.39
CA GLU A 68 18.73 -7.54 10.66
C GLU A 68 19.12 -6.06 10.66
N THR A 69 18.14 -5.14 10.75
CA THR A 69 18.36 -3.73 10.39
C THR A 69 17.96 -2.71 11.45
N LEU A 70 17.16 -3.09 12.48
CA LEU A 70 16.85 -2.17 13.57
C LEU A 70 18.10 -1.91 14.39
N PRO A 71 18.56 -0.65 14.55
CA PRO A 71 19.74 -0.35 15.35
C PRO A 71 19.59 -0.74 16.83
N ASP A 72 20.67 -1.16 17.45
CA ASP A 72 20.69 -1.49 18.88
C ASP A 72 20.18 -0.33 19.74
N GLY A 73 19.20 -0.61 20.58
CA GLY A 73 18.57 0.39 21.45
C GLY A 73 17.56 1.32 20.77
N ALA A 74 17.32 1.17 19.48
CA ALA A 74 16.27 1.90 18.78
C ALA A 74 14.86 1.44 19.21
N LEU A 75 13.93 2.40 19.25
CA LEU A 75 12.54 2.12 19.57
C LEU A 75 11.79 1.69 18.30
N PHE A 76 11.18 0.51 18.30
CA PHE A 76 10.23 0.11 17.27
C PHE A 76 8.87 0.77 17.53
N LEU A 77 8.37 1.51 16.55
CA LEU A 77 7.14 2.32 16.67
C LEU A 77 5.88 1.61 16.17
N GLY A 78 6.03 0.51 15.47
CA GLY A 78 4.93 -0.21 14.82
C GLY A 78 5.06 -0.23 13.30
N MET A 79 3.97 -0.54 12.60
CA MET A 79 4.00 -0.71 11.16
C MET A 79 2.79 -0.13 10.42
N GLY A 80 3.01 0.22 9.16
CA GLY A 80 1.98 0.44 8.16
C GLY A 80 1.86 -0.77 7.23
N VAL A 81 0.63 -1.12 6.84
CA VAL A 81 0.35 -2.19 5.87
C VAL A 81 -0.45 -1.59 4.71
N GLY A 82 0.13 -1.60 3.52
CA GLY A 82 -0.51 -1.25 2.25
C GLY A 82 -1.15 -2.48 1.63
N LEU A 83 -2.41 -2.37 1.23
CA LEU A 83 -3.16 -3.45 0.58
C LEU A 83 -3.88 -2.91 -0.65
N PRO A 84 -3.98 -3.69 -1.74
CA PRO A 84 -4.77 -3.30 -2.89
C PRO A 84 -6.28 -3.41 -2.60
N GLY A 85 -7.07 -2.57 -3.24
CA GLY A 85 -8.53 -2.63 -3.25
C GLY A 85 -9.21 -1.85 -2.12
N LEU A 86 -10.42 -2.26 -1.75
CA LEU A 86 -11.31 -1.55 -0.84
C LEU A 86 -10.95 -1.83 0.62
N VAL A 87 -10.14 -0.96 1.20
CA VAL A 87 -9.67 -1.05 2.60
C VAL A 87 -10.45 -0.06 3.46
N SER A 88 -11.24 -0.55 4.40
CA SER A 88 -11.96 0.26 5.39
C SER A 88 -11.22 0.26 6.73
N PRO A 89 -11.59 1.09 7.72
CA PRO A 89 -10.91 1.13 9.02
C PRO A 89 -10.88 -0.20 9.79
N THR A 90 -11.77 -1.15 9.47
CA THR A 90 -11.93 -2.39 10.25
C THR A 90 -11.77 -3.67 9.44
N ARG A 91 -11.76 -3.57 8.12
CA ARG A 91 -11.73 -4.73 7.22
C ARG A 91 -11.20 -4.43 5.84
N LEU A 92 -10.63 -5.42 5.20
CA LEU A 92 -10.49 -5.49 3.75
C LEU A 92 -11.82 -5.95 3.17
N ALA A 93 -12.54 -5.06 2.49
CA ALA A 93 -13.83 -5.40 1.90
C ALA A 93 -13.67 -6.20 0.61
N LEU A 94 -12.73 -5.81 -0.25
CA LEU A 94 -12.50 -6.45 -1.54
C LEU A 94 -11.11 -6.11 -2.09
N ALA A 95 -10.34 -7.12 -2.45
CA ALA A 95 -9.12 -7.01 -3.25
C ALA A 95 -9.23 -7.99 -4.44
N PRO A 96 -9.81 -7.55 -5.58
CA PRO A 96 -10.19 -8.47 -6.67
C PRO A 96 -9.00 -9.22 -7.26
N ASN A 97 -7.85 -8.56 -7.36
CA ASN A 97 -6.64 -9.11 -7.96
C ASN A 97 -5.91 -10.12 -7.05
N LEU A 98 -6.12 -10.04 -5.73
CA LEU A 98 -5.66 -11.04 -4.75
C LEU A 98 -6.71 -12.16 -4.52
N GLY A 99 -7.93 -12.03 -5.02
CA GLY A 99 -9.03 -12.94 -4.74
C GLY A 99 -9.59 -12.80 -3.31
N TRP A 100 -9.24 -11.74 -2.57
CA TRP A 100 -9.60 -11.56 -1.17
C TRP A 100 -10.91 -10.78 -1.03
N ARG A 101 -11.75 -11.24 -0.09
CA ARG A 101 -13.06 -10.63 0.14
C ARG A 101 -13.47 -10.72 1.60
N ASP A 102 -13.94 -9.57 2.12
CA ASP A 102 -14.67 -9.49 3.39
C ASP A 102 -13.90 -10.01 4.61
N ILE A 103 -12.63 -9.61 4.76
CA ILE A 103 -11.74 -10.10 5.81
C ILE A 103 -11.59 -9.03 6.89
N PRO A 104 -12.02 -9.29 8.15
CA PRO A 104 -11.76 -8.40 9.27
C PRO A 104 -10.26 -8.19 9.51
N HIS A 105 -9.82 -6.95 9.81
CA HIS A 105 -8.41 -6.67 10.09
C HIS A 105 -7.86 -7.51 11.24
N ALA A 106 -8.64 -7.77 12.29
CA ALA A 106 -8.23 -8.63 13.39
C ALA A 106 -7.83 -10.06 12.93
N GLN A 107 -8.50 -10.59 11.90
CA GLN A 107 -8.16 -11.88 11.31
C GLN A 107 -6.97 -11.76 10.36
N LEU A 108 -6.98 -10.75 9.49
CA LEU A 108 -5.95 -10.54 8.47
C LEU A 108 -4.58 -10.28 9.09
N LEU A 109 -4.54 -9.44 10.13
CA LEU A 109 -3.32 -9.00 10.80
C LEU A 109 -2.86 -9.91 11.95
N ALA A 110 -3.60 -10.99 12.24
CA ALA A 110 -3.25 -11.90 13.34
C ALA A 110 -1.78 -12.40 13.30
N PRO A 111 -1.19 -12.71 12.10
CA PRO A 111 0.22 -13.09 12.01
C PRO A 111 1.22 -11.98 12.37
N LEU A 112 0.79 -10.72 12.38
CA LEU A 112 1.60 -9.52 12.65
C LEU A 112 1.36 -8.93 14.05
N ALA A 113 0.56 -9.58 14.89
CA ALA A 113 0.05 -9.00 16.14
C ALA A 113 1.13 -8.56 17.14
N ASP A 114 2.31 -9.12 17.08
CA ASP A 114 3.48 -8.72 17.89
C ASP A 114 4.17 -7.44 17.38
N LEU A 115 3.88 -7.00 16.14
CA LEU A 115 4.43 -5.80 15.51
C LEU A 115 3.51 -4.57 15.68
N ASN A 116 2.58 -4.61 16.64
CA ASN A 116 1.69 -3.48 16.94
C ASN A 116 2.45 -2.24 17.47
N PRO A 117 1.89 -1.01 17.23
CA PRO A 117 0.62 -0.72 16.56
C PRO A 117 0.69 -0.91 15.03
N ILE A 118 -0.43 -1.33 14.42
CA ILE A 118 -0.54 -1.53 12.98
C ILE A 118 -1.61 -0.61 12.38
N VAL A 119 -1.23 0.13 11.34
CA VAL A 119 -2.14 0.92 10.51
C VAL A 119 -2.29 0.24 9.15
N VAL A 120 -3.52 0.13 8.66
CA VAL A 120 -3.79 -0.46 7.34
C VAL A 120 -4.48 0.56 6.45
N ALA A 121 -4.05 0.66 5.20
CA ALA A 121 -4.67 1.53 4.21
C ALA A 121 -4.54 0.95 2.80
N ASN A 122 -5.26 1.55 1.86
CA ASN A 122 -5.09 1.27 0.44
C ASN A 122 -3.69 1.75 -0.04
N GLU A 123 -3.06 0.99 -0.92
CA GLU A 123 -1.73 1.27 -1.46
C GLU A 123 -1.63 2.63 -2.16
N ALA A 124 -2.63 3.00 -2.98
CA ALA A 124 -2.63 4.26 -3.70
C ALA A 124 -2.84 5.47 -2.76
N ASP A 125 -3.62 5.30 -1.67
CA ASP A 125 -3.75 6.32 -0.62
C ASP A 125 -2.43 6.53 0.11
N LEU A 126 -1.69 5.45 0.42
CA LEU A 126 -0.37 5.52 1.05
C LEU A 126 0.67 6.15 0.13
N ALA A 127 0.67 5.80 -1.16
CA ALA A 127 1.55 6.40 -2.16
C ALA A 127 1.27 7.91 -2.31
N ALA A 128 0.00 8.30 -2.38
CA ALA A 128 -0.39 9.71 -2.39
C ALA A 128 0.07 10.44 -1.11
N TYR A 129 -0.08 9.80 0.06
CA TYR A 129 0.38 10.33 1.32
C TYR A 129 1.91 10.54 1.32
N ALA A 130 2.68 9.59 0.79
CA ALA A 130 4.14 9.71 0.69
C ALA A 130 4.59 10.86 -0.23
N VAL A 131 3.82 11.20 -1.27
CA VAL A 131 4.07 12.39 -2.09
C VAL A 131 3.77 13.70 -1.35
N ALA A 132 2.75 13.71 -0.49
CA ALA A 132 2.41 14.89 0.33
C ALA A 132 3.40 15.10 1.50
N TYR A 133 3.99 14.02 2.01
CA TYR A 133 4.91 13.99 3.16
C TYR A 133 6.22 13.33 2.77
N THR A 134 7.20 14.11 2.31
CA THR A 134 8.49 13.54 1.85
C THR A 134 9.37 13.01 2.99
N ARG A 135 9.03 13.35 4.23
CA ARG A 135 9.66 12.86 5.47
C ARG A 135 8.61 12.67 6.56
N PRO A 136 8.83 11.81 7.53
CA PRO A 136 7.90 11.60 8.64
C PRO A 136 7.46 12.90 9.31
N GLY A 137 6.15 13.17 9.29
CA GLY A 137 5.55 14.37 9.91
C GLY A 137 5.81 15.69 9.20
N VAL A 138 6.46 15.71 8.03
CA VAL A 138 6.79 16.94 7.28
C VAL A 138 5.97 17.03 6.01
N ALA A 139 4.91 17.85 6.02
CA ALA A 139 4.04 18.11 4.88
C ALA A 139 4.68 19.17 3.96
N ASP A 140 5.68 18.78 3.17
CA ASP A 140 6.44 19.65 2.26
C ASP A 140 6.22 19.32 0.77
N GLY A 141 5.43 18.30 0.46
CA GLY A 141 4.94 18.01 -0.88
C GLY A 141 3.72 18.87 -1.27
N PRO A 142 3.11 18.61 -2.44
CA PRO A 142 1.89 19.28 -2.87
C PRO A 142 0.76 19.10 -1.85
N SER A 143 -0.01 20.17 -1.59
CA SER A 143 -1.09 20.14 -0.60
C SER A 143 -2.39 19.53 -1.12
N THR A 144 -2.64 19.64 -2.44
CA THR A 144 -3.89 19.13 -3.06
C THR A 144 -3.58 18.58 -4.44
N PHE A 145 -3.83 17.30 -4.63
CA PHE A 145 -3.60 16.60 -5.89
C PHE A 145 -4.32 15.24 -5.92
N VAL A 146 -4.35 14.63 -7.09
CA VAL A 146 -4.71 13.23 -7.30
C VAL A 146 -3.46 12.49 -7.73
N TYR A 147 -3.08 11.47 -6.98
CA TYR A 147 -2.07 10.49 -7.37
C TYR A 147 -2.78 9.38 -8.15
N VAL A 148 -2.22 8.95 -9.27
CA VAL A 148 -2.74 7.84 -10.06
C VAL A 148 -1.64 6.81 -10.22
N SER A 149 -1.90 5.58 -9.81
CA SER A 149 -1.04 4.42 -10.04
C SER A 149 -1.64 3.52 -11.12
N GLY A 150 -0.77 2.95 -11.94
CA GLY A 150 -1.16 1.98 -12.97
C GLY A 150 -0.15 0.84 -12.97
N GLU A 151 -0.46 -0.21 -12.22
CA GLU A 151 0.29 -1.47 -12.20
C GLU A 151 -0.61 -2.60 -12.72
N VAL A 152 -0.83 -3.66 -11.97
CA VAL A 152 -1.80 -4.71 -12.34
C VAL A 152 -3.20 -4.12 -12.49
N GLY A 153 -3.58 -3.22 -11.59
CA GLY A 153 -4.81 -2.44 -11.63
C GLY A 153 -4.56 -0.94 -11.88
N VAL A 154 -5.63 -0.15 -11.76
CA VAL A 154 -5.58 1.33 -11.78
C VAL A 154 -6.17 1.84 -10.50
N GLY A 155 -5.35 2.47 -9.67
CA GLY A 155 -5.74 3.07 -8.40
C GLY A 155 -5.53 4.58 -8.38
N ALA A 156 -6.13 5.28 -7.43
CA ALA A 156 -5.81 6.67 -7.15
C ALA A 156 -5.91 6.98 -5.65
N GLY A 157 -5.01 7.85 -5.18
CA GLY A 157 -5.11 8.49 -3.88
C GLY A 157 -5.40 9.98 -4.07
N VAL A 158 -6.30 10.52 -3.26
CA VAL A 158 -6.69 11.94 -3.32
C VAL A 158 -6.22 12.65 -2.06
N ILE A 159 -5.43 13.69 -2.22
CA ILE A 159 -4.96 14.55 -1.13
C ILE A 159 -5.63 15.92 -1.23
N VAL A 160 -6.17 16.40 -0.13
CA VAL A 160 -6.74 17.76 0.01
C VAL A 160 -6.19 18.38 1.29
N ASP A 161 -5.54 19.51 1.18
CA ASP A 161 -4.89 20.21 2.30
C ASP A 161 -3.95 19.30 3.10
N HIS A 162 -3.09 18.55 2.41
CA HIS A 162 -2.18 17.53 2.93
C HIS A 162 -2.87 16.37 3.67
N ARG A 163 -4.16 16.15 3.47
CA ARG A 163 -4.92 15.07 4.12
C ARG A 163 -5.50 14.12 3.08
N PRO A 164 -5.42 12.81 3.30
CA PRO A 164 -6.10 11.85 2.45
C PRO A 164 -7.61 12.08 2.49
N MET A 165 -8.23 12.16 1.32
CA MET A 165 -9.68 12.21 1.16
C MET A 165 -10.20 10.78 0.93
N SER A 166 -10.32 10.01 2.01
CA SER A 166 -10.70 8.59 1.90
C SER A 166 -12.20 8.35 1.76
N GLY A 167 -13.04 9.41 1.90
CA GLY A 167 -14.50 9.27 1.89
C GLY A 167 -15.06 8.58 3.14
N ALA A 168 -16.39 8.49 3.23
CA ALA A 168 -17.07 7.97 4.42
C ALA A 168 -16.81 6.48 4.71
N ARG A 169 -16.41 5.71 3.70
CA ARG A 169 -16.12 4.27 3.79
C ARG A 169 -14.68 3.93 3.47
N ALA A 170 -13.81 4.93 3.32
CA ALA A 170 -12.44 4.79 2.83
C ALA A 170 -12.35 4.14 1.43
N TRP A 171 -13.28 4.49 0.54
CA TRP A 171 -13.36 3.99 -0.84
C TRP A 171 -13.20 5.12 -1.87
N SER A 172 -12.67 6.24 -1.46
CA SER A 172 -12.32 7.29 -2.40
C SER A 172 -11.13 6.86 -3.25
N GLY A 173 -11.04 7.32 -4.48
CA GLY A 173 -9.90 6.99 -5.34
C GLY A 173 -10.08 5.75 -6.24
N GLU A 174 -11.20 5.06 -6.18
CA GLU A 174 -11.50 3.87 -7.01
C GLU A 174 -11.77 4.21 -8.49
N ILE A 175 -10.92 5.07 -9.07
CA ILE A 175 -11.08 5.55 -10.45
C ILE A 175 -10.94 4.43 -11.49
N GLY A 176 -10.15 3.39 -11.19
CA GLY A 176 -9.99 2.22 -12.04
C GLY A 176 -11.32 1.50 -12.32
N HIS A 177 -12.27 1.61 -11.40
CA HIS A 177 -13.59 0.98 -11.52
C HIS A 177 -14.68 1.92 -12.05
N MET A 178 -14.35 3.14 -12.46
CA MET A 178 -15.26 4.02 -13.20
C MET A 178 -15.58 3.37 -14.55
N CYS A 179 -16.88 3.35 -14.90
CA CYS A 179 -17.32 2.80 -16.18
C CYS A 179 -16.95 3.75 -17.33
N ALA A 180 -15.99 3.34 -18.17
CA ALA A 180 -15.61 4.06 -19.40
C ALA A 180 -16.52 3.67 -20.58
N ASP A 181 -16.99 2.41 -20.65
CA ASP A 181 -17.91 1.92 -21.66
C ASP A 181 -18.81 0.81 -21.07
N PRO A 182 -20.12 1.04 -20.93
CA PRO A 182 -21.04 0.03 -20.36
C PRO A 182 -21.12 -1.28 -21.17
N ASN A 183 -20.70 -1.26 -22.43
CA ASN A 183 -20.63 -2.45 -23.30
C ASN A 183 -19.24 -3.06 -23.37
N GLY A 184 -18.29 -2.52 -22.62
CA GLY A 184 -16.89 -2.92 -22.61
C GLY A 184 -16.61 -4.28 -21.97
N PRO A 185 -15.31 -4.66 -21.85
CA PRO A 185 -14.89 -5.94 -21.30
C PRO A 185 -15.31 -6.12 -19.85
N LEU A 186 -15.38 -7.37 -19.41
CA LEU A 186 -15.66 -7.71 -18.02
C LEU A 186 -14.42 -7.37 -17.17
N CYS A 187 -14.62 -6.57 -16.12
CA CYS A 187 -13.60 -6.28 -15.11
C CYS A 187 -13.56 -7.37 -14.01
N ARG A 188 -12.44 -7.58 -13.38
CA ARG A 188 -12.31 -8.50 -12.22
C ARG A 188 -13.19 -8.13 -11.02
N CYS A 189 -13.58 -6.87 -10.88
CA CYS A 189 -14.56 -6.45 -9.87
C CYS A 189 -15.97 -6.97 -10.10
N GLY A 190 -16.26 -7.55 -11.29
CA GLY A 190 -17.56 -8.07 -11.70
C GLY A 190 -18.38 -7.09 -12.53
N ALA A 191 -17.97 -5.83 -12.67
CA ALA A 191 -18.61 -4.84 -13.55
C ALA A 191 -18.06 -4.92 -14.99
N ARG A 192 -18.71 -4.20 -15.92
CA ARG A 192 -18.24 -4.08 -17.31
C ARG A 192 -17.72 -2.69 -17.61
N GLY A 193 -16.68 -2.66 -18.46
CA GLY A 193 -16.15 -1.43 -19.03
C GLY A 193 -15.48 -0.50 -18.04
N CYS A 194 -14.96 -1.02 -16.93
CA CYS A 194 -14.15 -0.26 -16.00
C CYS A 194 -12.88 0.28 -16.69
N LEU A 195 -12.43 1.46 -16.29
CA LEU A 195 -11.19 2.08 -16.80
C LEU A 195 -9.99 1.13 -16.72
N GLU A 196 -9.84 0.39 -15.62
CA GLU A 196 -8.81 -0.62 -15.40
C GLU A 196 -8.80 -1.70 -16.51
N ALA A 197 -9.97 -2.09 -17.02
CA ALA A 197 -10.06 -3.08 -18.08
C ALA A 197 -9.50 -2.59 -19.44
N TYR A 198 -9.13 -1.31 -19.54
CA TYR A 198 -8.47 -0.69 -20.70
C TYR A 198 -7.04 -0.25 -20.43
N LEU A 199 -6.74 0.22 -19.21
CA LEU A 199 -5.47 0.84 -18.86
C LEU A 199 -4.60 0.00 -17.92
N GLY A 200 -5.13 -1.05 -17.29
CA GLY A 200 -4.31 -1.97 -16.50
C GLY A 200 -3.24 -2.67 -17.35
N VAL A 201 -2.09 -3.01 -16.76
CA VAL A 201 -0.95 -3.60 -17.48
C VAL A 201 -1.35 -4.77 -18.37
N ARG A 202 -2.27 -5.62 -17.91
CA ARG A 202 -2.75 -6.77 -18.70
C ARG A 202 -3.47 -6.32 -19.97
N ALA A 203 -4.36 -5.33 -19.89
CA ALA A 203 -5.07 -4.80 -21.06
C ALA A 203 -4.12 -4.09 -22.01
N LEU A 204 -3.15 -3.35 -21.49
CA LEU A 204 -2.12 -2.71 -22.31
C LEU A 204 -1.23 -3.75 -23.00
N ALA A 205 -0.80 -4.81 -22.32
CA ALA A 205 -0.02 -5.90 -22.89
C ALA A 205 -0.76 -6.59 -24.05
N GLU A 206 -2.04 -6.88 -23.86
CA GLU A 206 -2.88 -7.46 -24.93
C GLU A 206 -3.00 -6.52 -26.14
N HIS A 207 -3.16 -5.21 -25.90
CA HIS A 207 -3.29 -4.22 -26.96
C HIS A 207 -2.02 -4.06 -27.80
N VAL A 208 -0.83 -4.18 -27.20
CA VAL A 208 0.46 -4.10 -27.92
C VAL A 208 0.99 -5.46 -28.38
N GLY A 209 0.23 -6.56 -28.13
CA GLY A 209 0.64 -7.91 -28.51
C GLY A 209 1.82 -8.45 -27.70
N ALA A 210 2.08 -7.89 -26.50
CA ALA A 210 3.12 -8.37 -25.60
C ALA A 210 2.61 -9.57 -24.77
N PRO A 211 3.47 -10.56 -24.43
CA PRO A 211 3.07 -11.63 -23.53
C PRO A 211 2.70 -11.08 -22.15
N ALA A 212 1.58 -11.55 -21.59
CA ALA A 212 1.18 -11.20 -20.25
C ALA A 212 2.28 -11.65 -19.26
N GLY A 213 2.96 -10.71 -18.63
CA GLY A 213 4.06 -10.98 -17.68
C GLY A 213 5.42 -10.36 -18.05
N SER A 214 5.50 -9.54 -19.11
CA SER A 214 6.69 -8.74 -19.43
C SER A 214 6.57 -7.32 -18.85
N GLY A 215 6.66 -7.19 -17.54
CA GLY A 215 6.73 -5.94 -16.82
C GLY A 215 7.72 -6.05 -15.68
#